data_104b261fda1a99737a9c74d188e63323
#
_entry.id   104b261fda1a99737a9c74d188e63323
#
_cell.length_a   1.000
_cell.length_b   1.000
_cell.length_c   1.000
_cell.angle_alpha   90.00
_cell.angle_beta   90.00
_cell.angle_gamma   90.00
#
_symmetry.space_group_name_H-M   'P 1'
#
loop_
_entity.id
_entity.type
_entity.pdbx_description
1 polymer ?
#
loop_
_entity_poly.entity_id
_entity_poly.type
_entity_poly.pdbx_seq_one_letter_code
_entity_poly.pdbx_strand_id
1 'polypeptide(L)'
;MALLQQRLTQKGFNYRVVNASVRGDTTRTGLNRLADALQQHQPAIVIVALGGNDGLRGLPFSEIEASLTGIIQLSQQHGANVLLAGVRLPPNYGAFYNTRFATLFQQLSDTYRVALVPKLLNQVADHPELMQADGIHPTAAAQPQILENVWPHLTPLLAAQQASH
;
A
#
# COMPACT_ATOMS: atom_id res chain seq x y z
N MET A 1 10.52 5.06 3.63
CA MET A 1 11.15 3.85 4.18
C MET A 1 11.99 4.13 5.42
N ALA A 2 12.93 5.08 5.39
CA ALA A 2 13.76 5.37 6.56
C ALA A 2 12.95 5.68 7.84
N LEU A 3 11.90 6.50 7.75
CA LEU A 3 11.04 6.83 8.89
C LEU A 3 10.32 5.60 9.48
N LEU A 4 9.86 4.68 8.62
CA LEU A 4 9.24 3.44 9.09
C LEU A 4 10.24 2.56 9.84
N GLN A 5 11.45 2.37 9.28
CA GLN A 5 12.51 1.61 9.95
C GLN A 5 12.88 2.23 11.30
N GLN A 6 13.02 3.55 11.35
CA GLN A 6 13.32 4.27 12.58
C GLN A 6 12.21 4.05 13.63
N ARG A 7 10.94 4.17 13.24
CA ARG A 7 9.80 3.95 14.15
C ARG A 7 9.74 2.52 14.67
N LEU A 8 9.94 1.53 13.82
CA LEU A 8 10.00 0.13 14.23
C LEU A 8 11.08 -0.08 15.30
N THR A 9 12.29 0.42 15.07
CA THR A 9 13.39 0.33 16.04
C THR A 9 13.04 1.03 17.36
N GLN A 10 12.50 2.26 17.32
CA GLN A 10 12.11 3.03 18.49
C GLN A 10 11.00 2.36 19.32
N LYS A 11 10.12 1.60 18.66
CA LYS A 11 9.04 0.85 19.30
C LYS A 11 9.42 -0.58 19.70
N GLY A 12 10.68 -0.97 19.51
CA GLY A 12 11.19 -2.29 19.89
C GLY A 12 10.78 -3.44 18.97
N PHE A 13 10.32 -3.12 17.76
CA PHE A 13 10.02 -4.14 16.76
C PHE A 13 11.26 -4.53 15.97
N ASN A 14 11.61 -5.83 15.97
CA ASN A 14 12.76 -6.36 15.24
C ASN A 14 12.40 -6.72 13.78
N TYR A 15 12.08 -5.72 12.96
CA TYR A 15 11.80 -5.88 11.55
C TYR A 15 12.79 -5.09 10.70
N ARG A 16 13.17 -5.66 9.57
CA ARG A 16 13.90 -4.98 8.51
C ARG A 16 12.93 -4.53 7.43
N VAL A 17 12.96 -3.24 7.08
CA VAL A 17 12.16 -2.69 5.99
C VAL A 17 12.92 -2.84 4.68
N VAL A 18 12.32 -3.53 3.71
CA VAL A 18 12.84 -3.67 2.35
C VAL A 18 11.99 -2.82 1.40
N ASN A 19 12.64 -1.94 0.64
CA ASN A 19 11.98 -1.17 -0.39
C ASN A 19 12.00 -1.94 -1.72
N ALA A 20 10.89 -2.55 -2.06
CA ALA A 20 10.69 -3.23 -3.34
C ALA A 20 9.87 -2.38 -4.35
N SER A 21 9.68 -1.08 -4.09
CA SER A 21 8.92 -0.20 -4.97
C SER A 21 9.68 0.12 -6.25
N VAL A 22 8.98 0.11 -7.39
CA VAL A 22 9.50 0.58 -8.68
C VAL A 22 8.63 1.72 -9.17
N ARG A 23 9.26 2.82 -9.57
CA ARG A 23 8.53 4.00 -10.04
C ARG A 23 7.75 3.67 -11.31
N GLY A 24 6.47 4.06 -11.35
CA GLY A 24 5.61 3.84 -12.50
C GLY A 24 4.94 2.47 -12.56
N ASP A 25 5.16 1.59 -11.57
CA ASP A 25 4.51 0.29 -11.52
C ASP A 25 2.98 0.42 -11.50
N THR A 26 2.34 -0.45 -12.28
CA THR A 26 0.93 -0.79 -12.17
C THR A 26 0.74 -1.99 -11.23
N THR A 27 -0.49 -2.32 -10.91
CA THR A 27 -0.80 -3.54 -10.15
C THR A 27 -0.30 -4.78 -10.86
N ARG A 28 -0.43 -4.86 -12.20
CA ARG A 28 0.06 -5.96 -13.02
C ARG A 28 1.58 -6.09 -12.98
N THR A 29 2.32 -4.98 -13.15
CA THR A 29 3.79 -5.04 -13.13
C THR A 29 4.31 -5.39 -11.74
N GLY A 30 3.65 -4.92 -10.68
CA GLY A 30 3.94 -5.33 -9.31
C GLY A 30 3.72 -6.83 -9.09
N LEU A 31 2.61 -7.38 -9.58
CA LEU A 31 2.32 -8.82 -9.50
C LEU A 31 3.39 -9.66 -10.21
N ASN A 32 3.80 -9.25 -11.42
CA ASN A 32 4.74 -10.02 -12.23
C ASN A 32 6.11 -10.24 -11.58
N ARG A 33 6.53 -9.33 -10.69
CA ARG A 33 7.84 -9.42 -10.00
C ARG A 33 7.72 -9.82 -8.52
N LEU A 34 6.49 -10.04 -8.05
CA LEU A 34 6.24 -10.32 -6.63
C LEU A 34 6.83 -11.66 -6.19
N ALA A 35 6.73 -12.70 -7.01
CA ALA A 35 7.24 -14.04 -6.67
C ALA A 35 8.72 -14.01 -6.31
N ASP A 36 9.55 -13.35 -7.15
CA ASP A 36 10.98 -13.23 -6.91
C ASP A 36 11.27 -12.45 -5.62
N ALA A 37 10.51 -11.35 -5.39
CA ALA A 37 10.66 -10.55 -4.17
C ALA A 37 10.28 -11.33 -2.90
N LEU A 38 9.21 -12.13 -2.94
CA LEU A 38 8.80 -12.99 -1.83
C LEU A 38 9.84 -14.08 -1.54
N GLN A 39 10.35 -14.72 -2.57
CA GLN A 39 11.40 -15.73 -2.44
C GLN A 39 12.69 -15.15 -1.87
N GLN A 40 13.12 -13.98 -2.37
CA GLN A 40 14.37 -13.34 -1.96
C GLN A 40 14.32 -12.79 -0.53
N HIS A 41 13.19 -12.19 -0.14
CA HIS A 41 13.11 -11.44 1.11
C HIS A 41 12.34 -12.15 2.23
N GLN A 42 11.52 -13.15 1.90
CA GLN A 42 10.67 -13.91 2.83
C GLN A 42 9.97 -12.96 3.86
N PRO A 43 9.20 -11.96 3.38
CA PRO A 43 8.65 -10.95 4.25
C PRO A 43 7.54 -11.53 5.15
N ALA A 44 7.51 -11.13 6.41
CA ALA A 44 6.40 -11.41 7.30
C ALA A 44 5.17 -10.53 6.98
N ILE A 45 5.40 -9.35 6.41
CA ILE A 45 4.35 -8.37 6.05
C ILE A 45 4.69 -7.78 4.68
N VAL A 46 3.70 -7.74 3.79
CA VAL A 46 3.78 -7.06 2.49
C VAL A 46 2.86 -5.84 2.50
N ILE A 47 3.42 -4.65 2.34
CA ILE A 47 2.65 -3.41 2.19
C ILE A 47 2.47 -3.13 0.69
N VAL A 48 1.22 -3.11 0.23
CA VAL A 48 0.85 -2.94 -1.18
C VAL A 48 0.30 -1.54 -1.41
N ALA A 49 1.12 -0.67 -2.01
CA ALA A 49 0.75 0.71 -2.38
C ALA A 49 0.76 0.84 -3.91
N LEU A 50 -0.14 0.15 -4.57
CA LEU A 50 -0.29 0.08 -6.04
C LEU A 50 -1.71 0.43 -6.46
N GLY A 51 -1.91 0.73 -7.74
CA GLY A 51 -3.21 1.09 -8.34
C GLY A 51 -3.30 2.56 -8.78
N GLY A 52 -2.44 3.44 -8.25
CA GLY A 52 -2.42 4.84 -8.68
C GLY A 52 -2.11 4.98 -10.17
N ASN A 53 -1.07 4.32 -10.65
CA ASN A 53 -0.71 4.34 -12.07
C ASN A 53 -1.75 3.67 -12.97
N ASP A 54 -2.42 2.65 -12.47
CA ASP A 54 -3.54 1.99 -13.16
C ASP A 54 -4.68 2.99 -13.38
N GLY A 55 -5.07 3.69 -12.32
CA GLY A 55 -6.12 4.70 -12.37
C GLY A 55 -5.76 5.88 -13.25
N LEU A 56 -4.54 6.41 -13.16
CA LEU A 56 -4.07 7.51 -14.01
C LEU A 56 -4.06 7.15 -15.50
N ARG A 57 -3.86 5.87 -15.84
CA ARG A 57 -3.87 5.34 -17.20
C ARG A 57 -5.26 4.89 -17.65
N GLY A 58 -6.27 4.93 -16.78
CA GLY A 58 -7.63 4.50 -17.08
C GLY A 58 -7.74 3.00 -17.34
N LEU A 59 -6.90 2.17 -16.70
CA LEU A 59 -6.98 0.72 -16.87
C LEU A 59 -8.31 0.16 -16.35
N PRO A 60 -8.83 -0.93 -16.93
CA PRO A 60 -10.07 -1.54 -16.51
C PRO A 60 -10.02 -1.98 -15.02
N PHE A 61 -11.07 -1.70 -14.26
CA PHE A 61 -11.15 -2.12 -12.85
C PHE A 61 -11.01 -3.64 -12.67
N SER A 62 -11.52 -4.42 -13.61
CA SER A 62 -11.36 -5.88 -13.59
C SER A 62 -9.90 -6.34 -13.66
N GLU A 63 -9.06 -5.62 -14.40
CA GLU A 63 -7.62 -5.93 -14.46
C GLU A 63 -6.90 -5.53 -13.18
N ILE A 64 -7.27 -4.38 -12.61
CA ILE A 64 -6.74 -3.89 -11.33
C ILE A 64 -7.11 -4.87 -10.22
N GLU A 65 -8.39 -5.27 -10.15
CA GLU A 65 -8.90 -6.23 -9.19
C GLU A 65 -8.20 -7.58 -9.30
N ALA A 66 -8.10 -8.14 -10.50
CA ALA A 66 -7.42 -9.41 -10.73
C ALA A 66 -5.95 -9.38 -10.30
N SER A 67 -5.26 -8.28 -10.60
CA SER A 67 -3.85 -8.13 -10.23
C SER A 67 -3.66 -7.96 -8.73
N LEU A 68 -4.47 -7.14 -8.05
CA LEU A 68 -4.44 -6.98 -6.59
C LEU A 68 -4.81 -8.29 -5.88
N THR A 69 -5.81 -9.01 -6.38
CA THR A 69 -6.17 -10.35 -5.90
C THR A 69 -4.97 -11.29 -5.97
N GLY A 70 -4.30 -11.33 -7.12
CA GLY A 70 -3.10 -12.16 -7.30
C GLY A 70 -1.97 -11.79 -6.32
N ILE A 71 -1.76 -10.49 -6.10
CA ILE A 71 -0.77 -10.00 -5.12
C ILE A 71 -1.10 -10.48 -3.70
N ILE A 72 -2.37 -10.34 -3.29
CA ILE A 72 -2.82 -10.75 -1.94
C ILE A 72 -2.63 -12.27 -1.77
N GLN A 73 -3.18 -13.05 -2.70
CA GLN A 73 -3.15 -14.51 -2.62
C GLN A 73 -1.71 -15.05 -2.63
N LEU A 74 -0.87 -14.54 -3.51
CA LEU A 74 0.54 -14.97 -3.59
C LEU A 74 1.31 -14.61 -2.31
N SER A 75 1.07 -13.43 -1.74
CA SER A 75 1.69 -13.04 -0.47
C SER A 75 1.25 -13.95 0.67
N GLN A 76 -0.06 -14.23 0.78
CA GLN A 76 -0.62 -15.13 1.81
C GLN A 76 -0.10 -16.57 1.65
N GLN A 77 0.03 -17.09 0.42
CA GLN A 77 0.62 -18.40 0.14
C GLN A 77 2.08 -18.53 0.61
N HIS A 78 2.80 -17.40 0.65
CA HIS A 78 4.16 -17.34 1.19
C HIS A 78 4.20 -17.01 2.69
N GLY A 79 3.06 -17.07 3.39
CA GLY A 79 2.96 -16.83 4.83
C GLY A 79 3.02 -15.36 5.26
N ALA A 80 2.98 -14.42 4.31
CA ALA A 80 3.02 -12.99 4.62
C ALA A 80 1.61 -12.44 4.92
N ASN A 81 1.51 -11.59 5.95
CA ASN A 81 0.36 -10.73 6.13
C ASN A 81 0.38 -9.60 5.11
N VAL A 82 -0.79 -9.15 4.65
CA VAL A 82 -0.90 -8.08 3.67
C VAL A 82 -1.53 -6.84 4.29
N LEU A 83 -0.94 -5.68 4.01
CA LEU A 83 -1.51 -4.36 4.29
C LEU A 83 -1.72 -3.64 2.95
N LEU A 84 -2.98 -3.47 2.56
CA LEU A 84 -3.34 -2.67 1.39
C LEU A 84 -3.31 -1.19 1.73
N ALA A 85 -2.80 -0.37 0.82
CA ALA A 85 -2.87 1.09 0.91
C ALA A 85 -3.86 1.62 -0.13
N GLY A 86 -4.97 2.17 0.33
CA GLY A 86 -6.04 2.69 -0.52
C GLY A 86 -5.58 3.88 -1.36
N VAL A 87 -5.90 3.83 -2.63
CA VAL A 87 -5.55 4.83 -3.65
C VAL A 87 -6.67 5.87 -3.77
N ARG A 88 -6.29 7.13 -3.84
CA ARG A 88 -7.13 8.25 -4.27
C ARG A 88 -6.49 8.93 -5.47
N LEU A 89 -7.25 9.07 -6.55
CA LEU A 89 -6.81 9.82 -7.72
C LEU A 89 -7.14 11.32 -7.56
N PRO A 90 -6.48 12.20 -8.33
CA PRO A 90 -6.79 13.61 -8.34
C PRO A 90 -8.28 13.88 -8.60
N PRO A 91 -8.83 15.00 -8.05
CA PRO A 91 -10.27 15.29 -8.13
C PRO A 91 -10.83 15.38 -9.55
N ASN A 92 -10.01 15.74 -10.53
CA ASN A 92 -10.39 15.83 -11.96
C ASN A 92 -10.76 14.49 -12.59
N TYR A 93 -10.44 13.34 -11.94
CA TYR A 93 -10.93 12.01 -12.34
C TYR A 93 -12.39 11.76 -11.92
N GLY A 94 -12.96 12.64 -11.11
CA GLY A 94 -14.35 12.62 -10.69
C GLY A 94 -14.63 11.77 -9.44
N ALA A 95 -15.69 12.14 -8.73
CA ALA A 95 -16.07 11.48 -7.48
C ALA A 95 -16.47 10.00 -7.69
N PHE A 96 -17.16 9.71 -8.77
CA PHE A 96 -17.59 8.33 -9.10
C PHE A 96 -16.39 7.38 -9.24
N TYR A 97 -15.36 7.79 -9.97
CA TYR A 97 -14.17 6.99 -10.20
C TYR A 97 -13.40 6.75 -8.90
N ASN A 98 -13.22 7.81 -8.10
CA ASN A 98 -12.58 7.70 -6.79
C ASN A 98 -13.36 6.82 -5.80
N THR A 99 -14.69 6.92 -5.80
CA THR A 99 -15.54 6.05 -4.98
C THR A 99 -15.39 4.58 -5.38
N ARG A 100 -15.31 4.29 -6.68
CA ARG A 100 -15.13 2.93 -7.18
C ARG A 100 -13.78 2.34 -6.76
N PHE A 101 -12.70 3.14 -6.77
CA PHE A 101 -11.41 2.72 -6.21
C PHE A 101 -11.51 2.39 -4.73
N ALA A 102 -12.09 3.28 -3.92
CA ALA A 102 -12.25 3.04 -2.49
C ALA A 102 -13.06 1.76 -2.21
N THR A 103 -14.14 1.54 -2.97
CA THR A 103 -14.98 0.34 -2.87
C THR A 103 -14.19 -0.92 -3.23
N LEU A 104 -13.39 -0.89 -4.29
CA LEU A 104 -12.55 -2.03 -4.69
C LEU A 104 -11.58 -2.43 -3.58
N PHE A 105 -10.84 -1.48 -3.03
CA PHE A 105 -9.88 -1.77 -1.94
C PHE A 105 -10.57 -2.31 -0.69
N GLN A 106 -11.75 -1.77 -0.34
CA GLN A 106 -12.53 -2.26 0.79
C GLN A 106 -13.03 -3.69 0.55
N GLN A 107 -13.57 -3.98 -0.64
CA GLN A 107 -14.03 -5.33 -1.02
C GLN A 107 -12.90 -6.35 -0.97
N LEU A 108 -11.72 -6.02 -1.47
CA LEU A 108 -10.55 -6.88 -1.40
C LEU A 108 -10.12 -7.13 0.04
N SER A 109 -10.09 -6.08 0.88
CA SER A 109 -9.77 -6.19 2.30
C SER A 109 -10.73 -7.15 3.01
N ASP A 110 -12.04 -6.99 2.80
CA ASP A 110 -13.07 -7.81 3.45
C ASP A 110 -13.02 -9.26 2.95
N THR A 111 -12.91 -9.46 1.62
CA THR A 111 -12.91 -10.79 0.99
C THR A 111 -11.71 -11.62 1.43
N TYR A 112 -10.53 -11.03 1.46
CA TYR A 112 -9.27 -11.74 1.77
C TYR A 112 -8.82 -11.57 3.22
N ARG A 113 -9.60 -10.83 4.04
CA ARG A 113 -9.30 -10.55 5.45
C ARG A 113 -7.90 -9.97 5.64
N VAL A 114 -7.56 -8.99 4.81
CA VAL A 114 -6.29 -8.27 4.89
C VAL A 114 -6.49 -6.86 5.43
N ALA A 115 -5.47 -6.33 6.09
CA ALA A 115 -5.54 -4.98 6.63
C ALA A 115 -5.58 -3.93 5.50
N LEU A 116 -6.28 -2.81 5.75
CA LEU A 116 -6.42 -1.70 4.81
C LEU A 116 -6.09 -0.38 5.48
N VAL A 117 -5.26 0.43 4.83
CA VAL A 117 -5.16 1.87 5.06
C VAL A 117 -6.14 2.55 4.09
N PRO A 118 -7.33 2.99 4.52
CA PRO A 118 -8.38 3.44 3.58
C PRO A 118 -7.97 4.69 2.79
N LYS A 119 -7.17 5.56 3.38
CA LYS A 119 -6.72 6.84 2.81
C LYS A 119 -5.24 7.06 3.11
N LEU A 120 -4.36 6.50 2.27
CA LEU A 120 -2.91 6.63 2.44
C LEU A 120 -2.45 8.10 2.54
N LEU A 121 -3.02 8.98 1.71
CA LEU A 121 -2.70 10.41 1.64
C LEU A 121 -3.69 11.29 2.43
N ASN A 122 -4.30 10.76 3.51
CA ASN A 122 -5.13 11.56 4.40
C ASN A 122 -4.31 12.69 5.01
N GLN A 123 -4.87 13.92 5.03
CA GLN A 123 -4.16 15.13 5.49
C GLN A 123 -2.86 15.43 4.72
N VAL A 124 -2.73 14.92 3.50
CA VAL A 124 -1.60 15.18 2.59
C VAL A 124 -2.12 15.68 1.25
N ALA A 125 -3.05 14.96 0.62
CA ALA A 125 -3.52 15.27 -0.73
C ALA A 125 -4.26 16.61 -0.84
N ASP A 126 -4.84 17.09 0.24
CA ASP A 126 -5.56 18.37 0.30
C ASP A 126 -4.64 19.55 0.69
N HIS A 127 -3.33 19.32 0.85
CA HIS A 127 -2.30 20.28 1.20
C HIS A 127 -1.28 20.44 0.06
N PRO A 128 -1.40 21.49 -0.78
CA PRO A 128 -0.52 21.70 -1.95
C PRO A 128 0.97 21.69 -1.60
N GLU A 129 1.36 22.20 -0.43
CA GLU A 129 2.74 22.25 0.06
C GLU A 129 3.32 20.85 0.37
N LEU A 130 2.46 19.85 0.58
CA LEU A 130 2.85 18.47 0.82
C LEU A 130 2.85 17.62 -0.48
N MET A 131 2.39 18.20 -1.59
CA MET A 131 2.36 17.55 -2.91
C MET A 131 3.40 18.14 -3.84
N GLN A 132 3.95 17.32 -4.72
CA GLN A 132 4.84 17.80 -5.79
C GLN A 132 4.04 18.62 -6.82
N ALA A 133 4.73 19.32 -7.70
CA ALA A 133 4.10 20.17 -8.72
C ALA A 133 3.13 19.41 -9.66
N ASP A 134 3.26 18.09 -9.74
CA ASP A 134 2.35 17.23 -10.51
C ASP A 134 0.99 17.00 -9.83
N GLY A 135 0.83 17.40 -8.55
CA GLY A 135 -0.39 17.21 -7.76
C GLY A 135 -0.73 15.74 -7.46
N ILE A 136 0.18 14.82 -7.73
CA ILE A 136 -0.02 13.36 -7.62
C ILE A 136 0.90 12.77 -6.56
N HIS A 137 2.17 13.10 -6.61
CA HIS A 137 3.16 12.53 -5.71
C HIS A 137 3.38 13.41 -4.48
N PRO A 138 3.42 12.81 -3.28
CA PRO A 138 3.75 13.55 -2.06
C PRO A 138 5.23 13.98 -2.05
N THR A 139 5.50 15.11 -1.37
CA THR A 139 6.86 15.57 -1.11
C THR A 139 7.53 14.79 0.03
N ALA A 140 8.82 15.05 0.25
CA ALA A 140 9.52 14.51 1.42
C ALA A 140 8.91 15.00 2.74
N ALA A 141 8.39 16.23 2.78
CA ALA A 141 7.73 16.82 3.95
C ALA A 141 6.43 16.09 4.34
N ALA A 142 5.77 15.42 3.40
CA ALA A 142 4.57 14.63 3.63
C ALA A 142 4.82 13.27 4.30
N GLN A 143 6.05 12.78 4.26
CA GLN A 143 6.35 11.40 4.69
C GLN A 143 6.03 11.11 6.15
N PRO A 144 6.23 12.02 7.12
CA PRO A 144 5.80 11.80 8.50
C PRO A 144 4.28 11.58 8.61
N GLN A 145 3.47 12.40 7.93
CA GLN A 145 2.01 12.25 7.95
C GLN A 145 1.56 10.94 7.31
N ILE A 146 2.19 10.53 6.21
CA ILE A 146 1.90 9.23 5.57
C ILE A 146 2.21 8.08 6.54
N LEU A 147 3.28 8.16 7.30
CA LEU A 147 3.61 7.16 8.32
C LEU A 147 2.53 7.12 9.43
N GLU A 148 2.02 8.29 9.87
CA GLU A 148 0.91 8.33 10.85
C GLU A 148 -0.36 7.67 10.30
N ASN A 149 -0.64 7.82 9.00
CA ASN A 149 -1.79 7.19 8.35
C ASN A 149 -1.65 5.66 8.25
N VAL A 150 -0.43 5.16 8.09
CA VAL A 150 -0.13 3.72 7.97
C VAL A 150 -0.04 3.04 9.32
N TRP A 151 0.55 3.70 10.32
CA TRP A 151 0.95 3.11 11.59
C TRP A 151 -0.16 2.39 12.35
N PRO A 152 -1.39 2.95 12.52
CA PRO A 152 -2.47 2.28 13.24
C PRO A 152 -2.90 0.95 12.60
N HIS A 153 -2.80 0.84 11.28
CA HIS A 153 -3.18 -0.34 10.52
C HIS A 153 -2.05 -1.39 10.43
N LEU A 154 -0.80 -0.96 10.54
CA LEU A 154 0.37 -1.81 10.55
C LEU A 154 0.61 -2.46 11.93
N THR A 155 0.42 -1.72 13.01
CA THR A 155 0.73 -2.16 14.38
C THR A 155 0.09 -3.51 14.76
N PRO A 156 -1.20 -3.80 14.45
CA PRO A 156 -1.79 -5.10 14.75
C PRO A 156 -1.08 -6.27 14.06
N LEU A 157 -0.59 -6.06 12.83
CA LEU A 157 0.12 -7.08 12.07
C LEU A 157 1.51 -7.37 12.66
N LEU A 158 2.19 -6.32 13.18
CA LEU A 158 3.47 -6.47 13.86
C LEU A 158 3.34 -7.28 15.15
N ALA A 159 2.30 -7.01 15.95
CA ALA A 159 2.05 -7.69 17.21
C ALA A 159 1.68 -9.17 17.03
N ALA A 160 0.86 -9.49 16.01
CA ALA A 160 0.44 -10.86 15.72
C ALA A 160 1.63 -11.79 15.38
N GLN A 161 2.64 -11.29 14.70
CA GLN A 161 3.84 -12.05 14.36
C GLN A 161 4.76 -12.29 15.56
N GLN A 162 4.81 -11.35 16.52
CA GLN A 162 5.61 -11.55 17.74
C GLN A 162 5.01 -12.60 18.68
N ALA A 163 3.70 -12.80 18.66
CA ALA A 163 3.02 -13.80 19.47
C ALA A 163 3.17 -15.24 18.92
N SER A 164 3.68 -15.40 17.70
CA SER A 164 3.82 -16.67 17.00
C SER A 164 5.24 -17.29 17.11
N HIS A 165 6.12 -16.65 17.85
CA HIS A 165 7.49 -17.07 18.15
C HIS A 165 7.71 -17.17 19.66
#